data_9e8f802990bcfbc6e303c76cfae3e334
#
_entry.id   9e8f802990bcfbc6e303c76cfae3e334
#
_cell.length_a   1.000
_cell.length_b   1.000
_cell.length_c   1.000
_cell.angle_alpha   90.00
_cell.angle_beta   90.00
_cell.angle_gamma   90.00
#
_symmetry.space_group_name_H-M   'P 1'
#
loop_
_entity.id
_entity.type
_entity.pdbx_description
1 polymer ?
#
loop_
_entity_poly.entity_id
_entity_poly.type
_entity_poly.pdbx_seq_one_letter_code
_entity_poly.pdbx_strand_id
1 'polypeptide(L)'
;MVTNECKPNGERQVEKLNVRPFLDPLSIKKIPGLGDATFLKLSEMGVRKIHTLTQIPQELMFKILGQNGLSLWQKANGIDNSPVVPYREQKSIGKQTTFESDSMDIAGIKVILMDMITKLAFELRQKQKLTACITVTIRYANFETVTQQAKIPYTSLDTTL
;
A
#
# COMPACT_ATOMS: atom_id res chain seq x y z
N MET A 1 2.75 6.88 14.56
CA MET A 1 3.27 6.09 15.69
C MET A 1 2.59 6.44 17.00
N VAL A 2 2.66 7.68 17.47
CA VAL A 2 2.09 8.10 18.77
C VAL A 2 0.63 7.70 18.94
N THR A 3 -0.24 8.01 17.99
CA THR A 3 -1.67 7.68 18.00
C THR A 3 -1.95 6.19 18.22
N ASN A 4 -1.11 5.29 17.66
CA ASN A 4 -1.32 3.85 17.79
C ASN A 4 -0.97 3.31 19.17
N GLU A 5 -0.10 4.00 19.91
CA GLU A 5 0.26 3.62 21.28
C GLU A 5 -0.81 4.04 22.32
N CYS A 6 -1.77 4.87 21.91
CA CYS A 6 -2.82 5.39 22.78
C CYS A 6 -4.22 4.90 22.41
N LYS A 7 -4.35 4.03 21.41
CA LYS A 7 -5.65 3.43 21.04
C LYS A 7 -6.11 2.45 22.13
N PRO A 8 -7.46 2.26 22.35
CA PRO A 8 -8.54 2.80 21.51
C PRO A 8 -8.98 4.24 21.82
N ASN A 9 -8.79 4.75 23.03
CA ASN A 9 -9.45 5.98 23.51
C ASN A 9 -8.46 7.01 24.07
N GLY A 10 -7.20 7.00 23.61
CA GLY A 10 -6.18 7.91 24.11
C GLY A 10 -5.70 8.91 23.05
N GLU A 11 -5.37 10.11 23.51
CA GLU A 11 -4.67 11.15 22.78
C GLU A 11 -3.32 11.41 23.45
N ARG A 12 -2.28 11.59 22.66
CA ARG A 12 -0.95 11.91 23.18
C ARG A 12 -0.22 12.87 22.25
N GLN A 13 0.24 13.95 22.82
CA GLN A 13 1.17 14.87 22.19
C GLN A 13 2.57 14.60 22.73
N VAL A 14 3.56 14.52 21.86
CA VAL A 14 4.97 14.35 22.24
C VAL A 14 5.73 15.60 21.83
N GLU A 15 6.27 16.30 22.81
CA GLU A 15 7.11 17.48 22.60
C GLU A 15 8.42 17.10 21.88
N LYS A 16 9.02 18.05 21.15
CA LYS A 16 10.24 17.82 20.35
C LYS A 16 11.38 17.19 21.16
N LEU A 17 11.58 17.61 22.40
CA LEU A 17 12.64 17.09 23.29
C LEU A 17 12.39 15.63 23.71
N ASN A 18 11.13 15.20 23.71
CA ASN A 18 10.71 13.86 24.15
C ASN A 18 10.52 12.88 22.97
N VAL A 19 10.72 13.31 21.73
CA VAL A 19 10.53 12.46 20.54
C VAL A 19 11.47 11.25 20.56
N ARG A 20 12.75 11.45 20.79
CA ARG A 20 13.74 10.36 20.86
C ARG A 20 13.50 9.43 22.04
N PRO A 21 13.36 9.89 23.29
CA PRO A 21 13.02 9.04 24.42
C PRO A 21 11.74 8.22 24.21
N PHE A 22 10.76 8.75 23.46
CA PHE A 22 9.53 8.04 23.14
C PHE A 22 9.74 6.98 22.03
N LEU A 23 10.48 7.30 20.97
CA LEU A 23 10.63 6.41 19.80
C LEU A 23 11.65 5.30 20.03
N ASP A 24 12.76 5.59 20.68
CA ASP A 24 13.92 4.69 20.83
C ASP A 24 13.58 3.28 21.36
N PRO A 25 12.75 3.12 22.39
CA PRO A 25 12.40 1.79 22.93
C PRO A 25 11.45 0.99 22.03
N LEU A 26 10.77 1.63 21.08
CA LEU A 26 9.77 0.99 20.24
C LEU A 26 10.40 0.02 19.24
N SER A 27 9.63 -1.02 18.88
CA SER A 27 9.97 -1.90 17.76
C SER A 27 9.92 -1.16 16.45
N ILE A 28 10.85 -1.45 15.52
CA ILE A 28 10.83 -0.92 14.16
C ILE A 28 9.52 -1.26 13.42
N LYS A 29 8.83 -2.34 13.80
CA LYS A 29 7.51 -2.71 13.24
C LYS A 29 6.44 -1.64 13.45
N LYS A 30 6.63 -0.72 14.40
CA LYS A 30 5.74 0.41 14.66
C LYS A 30 5.94 1.58 13.68
N ILE A 31 6.98 1.56 12.85
CA ILE A 31 7.24 2.62 11.86
C ILE A 31 6.24 2.47 10.70
N PRO A 32 5.44 3.52 10.40
CA PRO A 32 4.51 3.47 9.27
C PRO A 32 5.22 3.27 7.94
N GLY A 33 4.77 2.26 7.18
CA GLY A 33 5.36 1.88 5.89
C GLY A 33 6.45 0.80 5.97
N LEU A 34 6.76 0.29 7.17
CA LEU A 34 7.63 -0.86 7.35
C LEU A 34 6.79 -2.13 7.28
N GLY A 35 6.84 -2.84 6.15
CA GLY A 35 6.16 -4.12 5.93
C GLY A 35 6.93 -5.32 6.50
N ASP A 36 6.26 -6.48 6.56
CA ASP A 36 6.83 -7.69 7.18
C ASP A 36 8.13 -8.16 6.50
N ALA A 37 8.25 -8.10 5.17
CA ALA A 37 9.48 -8.47 4.47
C ALA A 37 10.68 -7.58 4.88
N THR A 38 10.45 -6.26 5.01
CA THR A 38 11.49 -5.32 5.45
C THR A 38 11.81 -5.53 6.92
N PHE A 39 10.79 -5.83 7.74
CA PHE A 39 10.98 -6.16 9.15
C PHE A 39 11.87 -7.39 9.33
N LEU A 40 11.61 -8.46 8.60
CA LEU A 40 12.42 -9.69 8.64
C LEU A 40 13.87 -9.38 8.25
N LYS A 41 14.08 -8.71 7.11
CA LYS A 41 15.42 -8.34 6.62
C LYS A 41 16.22 -7.53 7.65
N LEU A 42 15.61 -6.51 8.25
CA LEU A 42 16.27 -5.70 9.27
C LEU A 42 16.50 -6.47 10.58
N SER A 43 15.57 -7.36 10.95
CA SER A 43 15.68 -8.20 12.14
C SER A 43 16.82 -9.21 12.05
N GLU A 44 17.06 -9.79 10.86
CA GLU A 44 18.20 -10.66 10.56
C GLU A 44 19.52 -9.91 10.72
N MET A 45 19.54 -8.62 10.42
CA MET A 45 20.69 -7.73 10.65
C MET A 45 20.82 -7.26 12.11
N GLY A 46 19.98 -7.79 13.04
CA GLY A 46 19.97 -7.40 14.44
C GLY A 46 19.20 -6.11 14.75
N VAL A 47 18.57 -5.47 13.76
CA VAL A 47 17.86 -4.20 13.90
C VAL A 47 16.40 -4.48 14.23
N ARG A 48 16.06 -4.44 15.52
CA ARG A 48 14.68 -4.71 16.00
C ARG A 48 14.02 -3.53 16.67
N LYS A 49 14.81 -2.58 17.17
CA LYS A 49 14.34 -1.36 17.84
C LYS A 49 14.66 -0.12 17.02
N ILE A 50 13.85 0.93 17.21
CA ILE A 50 14.05 2.23 16.54
C ILE A 50 15.41 2.81 16.90
N HIS A 51 15.81 2.76 18.17
CA HIS A 51 17.15 3.18 18.60
C HIS A 51 18.25 2.57 17.75
N THR A 52 18.25 1.26 17.53
CA THR A 52 19.26 0.57 16.71
C THR A 52 19.22 1.03 15.25
N LEU A 53 18.03 1.24 14.70
CA LEU A 53 17.86 1.72 13.32
C LEU A 53 18.48 3.12 13.13
N THR A 54 18.32 3.99 14.09
CA THR A 54 18.84 5.36 14.01
C THR A 54 20.36 5.46 14.17
N GLN A 55 21.03 4.41 14.65
CA GLN A 55 22.51 4.33 14.69
C GLN A 55 23.10 3.97 13.32
N ILE A 56 22.28 3.47 12.37
CA ILE A 56 22.74 3.16 11.02
C ILE A 56 22.87 4.45 10.22
N PRO A 57 23.99 4.66 9.50
CA PRO A 57 24.13 5.80 8.61
C PRO A 57 23.03 5.84 7.55
N GLN A 58 22.53 7.03 7.25
CA GLN A 58 21.47 7.26 6.27
C GLN A 58 21.80 6.68 4.89
N GLU A 59 23.06 6.84 4.47
CA GLU A 59 23.59 6.35 3.19
C GLU A 59 23.52 4.81 3.11
N LEU A 60 23.76 4.13 4.22
CA LEU A 60 23.68 2.67 4.29
C LEU A 60 22.23 2.20 4.20
N MET A 61 21.31 2.89 4.88
CA MET A 61 19.87 2.62 4.77
C MET A 61 19.37 2.79 3.33
N PHE A 62 19.86 3.82 2.63
CA PHE A 62 19.54 4.02 1.22
C PHE A 62 20.10 2.89 0.34
N LYS A 63 21.34 2.45 0.57
CA LYS A 63 21.94 1.33 -0.18
C LYS A 63 21.19 0.01 0.00
N ILE A 64 20.67 -0.27 1.20
CA ILE A 64 19.99 -1.53 1.53
C ILE A 64 18.54 -1.57 1.04
N LEU A 65 17.81 -0.47 1.16
CA LEU A 65 16.36 -0.39 0.98
C LEU A 65 15.91 0.73 0.01
N GLY A 66 16.84 1.44 -0.62
CA GLY A 66 16.51 2.54 -1.53
C GLY A 66 15.80 3.71 -0.83
N GLN A 67 14.93 4.39 -1.56
CA GLN A 67 14.14 5.51 -1.04
C GLN A 67 13.27 5.12 0.16
N ASN A 68 12.79 3.88 0.21
CA ASN A 68 12.06 3.37 1.37
C ASN A 68 12.94 3.37 2.62
N GLY A 69 14.21 2.94 2.50
CA GLY A 69 15.16 2.96 3.61
C GLY A 69 15.37 4.36 4.17
N LEU A 70 15.52 5.34 3.28
CA LEU A 70 15.65 6.75 3.65
C LEU A 70 14.41 7.26 4.40
N SER A 71 13.22 6.97 3.88
CA SER A 71 11.96 7.35 4.53
C SER A 71 11.80 6.71 5.90
N LEU A 72 12.12 5.42 6.03
CA LEU A 72 12.07 4.71 7.32
C LEU A 72 13.06 5.30 8.33
N TRP A 73 14.28 5.63 7.89
CA TRP A 73 15.30 6.26 8.71
C TRP A 73 14.86 7.65 9.23
N GLN A 74 14.27 8.47 8.34
CA GLN A 74 13.73 9.78 8.72
C GLN A 74 12.63 9.62 9.77
N LYS A 75 11.65 8.74 9.53
CA LYS A 75 10.57 8.47 10.48
C LYS A 75 11.07 7.92 11.81
N ALA A 76 12.11 7.10 11.81
CA ALA A 76 12.77 6.61 13.02
C ALA A 76 13.43 7.76 13.83
N ASN A 77 13.89 8.78 13.17
CA ASN A 77 14.42 10.02 13.79
C ASN A 77 13.33 11.05 14.13
N GLY A 78 12.04 10.71 13.95
CA GLY A 78 10.94 11.61 14.21
C GLY A 78 10.74 12.69 13.14
N ILE A 79 11.34 12.51 11.96
CA ILE A 79 11.25 13.44 10.84
C ILE A 79 10.18 12.91 9.87
N ASP A 80 9.10 13.66 9.72
CA ASP A 80 8.06 13.40 8.71
C ASP A 80 7.57 14.76 8.19
N ASN A 81 8.01 15.11 6.99
CA ASN A 81 7.63 16.34 6.30
C ASN A 81 6.44 16.13 5.36
N SER A 82 5.76 14.99 5.45
CA SER A 82 4.60 14.73 4.60
C SER A 82 3.47 15.70 4.93
N PRO A 83 2.87 16.36 3.92
CA PRO A 83 1.74 17.23 4.17
C PRO A 83 0.54 16.42 4.67
N VAL A 84 -0.22 16.97 5.60
CA VAL A 84 -1.51 16.43 6.01
C VAL A 84 -2.53 16.77 4.93
N VAL A 85 -2.92 15.77 4.15
CA VAL A 85 -3.91 15.92 3.09
C VAL A 85 -5.22 15.27 3.56
N PRO A 86 -6.28 16.04 3.83
CA PRO A 86 -7.51 15.50 4.39
C PRO A 86 -8.27 14.57 3.44
N TYR A 87 -8.13 14.79 2.15
CA TYR A 87 -8.77 13.99 1.10
C TYR A 87 -7.86 13.87 -0.12
N ARG A 88 -7.79 12.67 -0.67
CA ARG A 88 -7.20 12.41 -1.99
C ARG A 88 -8.24 11.73 -2.86
N GLU A 89 -8.49 12.31 -4.01
CA GLU A 89 -9.38 11.69 -4.97
C GLU A 89 -8.82 10.33 -5.44
N GLN A 90 -9.71 9.35 -5.52
CA GLN A 90 -9.37 8.01 -5.98
C GLN A 90 -8.94 8.06 -7.46
N LYS A 91 -7.74 7.56 -7.75
CA LYS A 91 -7.16 7.59 -9.11
C LYS A 91 -7.58 6.39 -9.97
N SER A 92 -8.00 5.30 -9.35
CA SER A 92 -8.42 4.07 -10.01
C SER A 92 -9.52 3.40 -9.22
N ILE A 93 -10.40 2.68 -9.90
CA ILE A 93 -11.40 1.80 -9.31
C ILE A 93 -11.10 0.38 -9.79
N GLY A 94 -11.28 -0.61 -8.92
CA GLY A 94 -11.02 -1.99 -9.28
C GLY A 94 -11.93 -2.95 -8.54
N LYS A 95 -12.19 -4.08 -9.15
CA LYS A 95 -12.82 -5.26 -8.55
C LYS A 95 -11.86 -6.42 -8.66
N GLN A 96 -11.90 -7.30 -7.68
CA GLN A 96 -11.19 -8.58 -7.75
C GLN A 96 -12.07 -9.68 -7.16
N THR A 97 -11.87 -10.88 -7.64
CA THR A 97 -12.47 -12.08 -7.08
C THR A 97 -11.46 -13.22 -7.11
N THR A 98 -11.61 -14.15 -6.18
CA THR A 98 -10.85 -15.39 -6.15
C THR A 98 -11.85 -16.52 -6.35
N PHE A 99 -11.52 -17.44 -7.23
CA PHE A 99 -12.36 -18.63 -7.45
C PHE A 99 -12.21 -19.58 -6.25
N GLU A 100 -13.27 -20.32 -5.93
CA GLU A 100 -13.24 -21.34 -4.86
C GLU A 100 -12.32 -22.51 -5.22
N SER A 101 -12.19 -22.79 -6.51
CA SER A 101 -11.26 -23.78 -7.05
C SER A 101 -10.65 -23.30 -8.35
N ASP A 102 -9.48 -23.85 -8.72
CA ASP A 102 -8.84 -23.56 -9.99
C ASP A 102 -9.76 -23.93 -11.15
N SER A 103 -9.87 -23.04 -12.12
CA SER A 103 -10.79 -23.22 -13.25
C SER A 103 -10.08 -23.00 -14.58
N MET A 104 -10.36 -23.90 -15.53
CA MET A 104 -10.01 -23.77 -16.94
C MET A 104 -11.23 -23.41 -17.80
N ASP A 105 -12.38 -23.14 -17.18
CA ASP A 105 -13.62 -22.76 -17.89
C ASP A 105 -13.55 -21.30 -18.34
N ILE A 106 -13.10 -21.11 -19.59
CA ILE A 106 -12.99 -19.77 -20.20
C ILE A 106 -14.35 -19.08 -20.31
N ALA A 107 -15.44 -19.85 -20.53
CA ALA A 107 -16.78 -19.27 -20.63
C ALA A 107 -17.24 -18.72 -19.28
N GLY A 108 -17.09 -19.49 -18.21
CA GLY A 108 -17.39 -19.06 -16.85
C GLY A 108 -16.53 -17.84 -16.41
N ILE A 109 -15.23 -17.85 -16.74
CA ILE A 109 -14.34 -16.72 -16.45
C ILE A 109 -14.81 -15.44 -17.17
N LYS A 110 -15.24 -15.55 -18.45
CA LYS A 110 -15.78 -14.41 -19.20
C LYS A 110 -17.06 -13.85 -18.57
N VAL A 111 -17.95 -14.69 -18.09
CA VAL A 111 -19.17 -14.26 -17.40
C VAL A 111 -18.84 -13.46 -16.14
N ILE A 112 -17.90 -13.93 -15.33
CA ILE A 112 -17.44 -13.22 -14.13
C ILE A 112 -16.79 -11.89 -14.50
N LEU A 113 -15.96 -11.86 -15.54
CA LEU A 113 -15.32 -10.63 -16.01
C LEU A 113 -16.37 -9.60 -16.47
N MET A 114 -17.39 -10.03 -17.20
CA MET A 114 -18.49 -9.15 -17.63
C MET A 114 -19.27 -8.59 -16.44
N ASP A 115 -19.55 -9.39 -15.42
CA ASP A 115 -20.18 -8.92 -14.18
C ASP A 115 -19.31 -7.84 -13.48
N MET A 116 -17.99 -8.08 -13.40
CA MET A 116 -17.06 -7.11 -12.83
C MET A 116 -17.03 -5.80 -13.62
N ILE A 117 -17.00 -5.87 -14.96
CA ILE A 117 -17.04 -4.68 -15.84
C ILE A 117 -18.34 -3.91 -15.64
N THR A 118 -19.48 -4.58 -15.62
CA THR A 118 -20.79 -3.94 -15.40
C THR A 118 -20.82 -3.18 -14.07
N LYS A 119 -20.32 -3.81 -13.01
CA LYS A 119 -20.23 -3.19 -11.69
C LYS A 119 -19.28 -1.97 -11.66
N LEU A 120 -18.14 -2.06 -12.35
CA LEU A 120 -17.19 -0.95 -12.44
C LEU A 120 -17.75 0.21 -13.28
N ALA A 121 -18.39 -0.09 -14.41
CA ALA A 121 -19.05 0.91 -15.25
C ALA A 121 -20.16 1.64 -14.49
N PHE A 122 -20.95 0.90 -13.70
CA PHE A 122 -21.96 1.51 -12.83
C PHE A 122 -21.33 2.46 -11.79
N GLU A 123 -20.25 2.03 -11.13
CA GLU A 123 -19.54 2.85 -10.14
C GLU A 123 -18.92 4.10 -10.77
N LEU A 124 -18.36 4.00 -12.00
CA LEU A 124 -17.85 5.16 -12.76
C LEU A 124 -18.98 6.18 -13.01
N ARG A 125 -20.14 5.72 -13.48
CA ARG A 125 -21.30 6.58 -13.72
C ARG A 125 -21.81 7.24 -12.45
N GLN A 126 -21.90 6.50 -11.35
CA GLN A 126 -22.30 7.07 -10.05
C GLN A 126 -21.35 8.18 -9.59
N LYS A 127 -20.05 8.00 -9.82
CA LYS A 127 -19.02 8.99 -9.46
C LYS A 127 -18.85 10.10 -10.51
N GLN A 128 -19.62 10.07 -11.59
CA GLN A 128 -19.50 10.99 -12.73
C GLN A 128 -18.07 11.03 -13.29
N LYS A 129 -17.42 9.86 -13.39
CA LYS A 129 -16.06 9.69 -13.88
C LYS A 129 -16.04 8.89 -15.18
N LEU A 130 -15.01 9.18 -15.98
CA LEU A 130 -14.67 8.41 -17.17
C LEU A 130 -13.32 7.74 -16.96
N THR A 131 -13.11 6.62 -17.62
CA THR A 131 -11.79 5.98 -17.71
C THR A 131 -11.28 6.02 -19.13
N ALA A 132 -9.96 6.10 -19.30
CA ALA A 132 -9.26 5.96 -20.56
C ALA A 132 -8.27 4.78 -20.53
N CYS A 133 -8.32 3.97 -19.47
CA CYS A 133 -7.40 2.87 -19.29
C CYS A 133 -8.06 1.73 -18.55
N ILE A 134 -7.92 0.53 -19.09
CA ILE A 134 -8.37 -0.71 -18.47
C ILE A 134 -7.15 -1.58 -18.19
N THR A 135 -7.17 -2.22 -17.03
CA THR A 135 -6.16 -3.20 -16.64
C THR A 135 -6.85 -4.48 -16.19
N VAL A 136 -6.48 -5.58 -16.78
CA VAL A 136 -6.92 -6.92 -16.39
C VAL A 136 -5.73 -7.67 -15.83
N THR A 137 -5.90 -8.25 -14.65
CA THR A 137 -4.88 -9.05 -13.98
C THR A 137 -5.45 -10.43 -13.70
N ILE A 138 -4.71 -11.46 -14.11
CA ILE A 138 -5.03 -12.86 -13.86
C ILE A 138 -3.90 -13.44 -13.02
N ARG A 139 -4.26 -14.10 -11.93
CA ARG A 139 -3.34 -14.86 -11.10
C ARG A 139 -3.65 -16.36 -11.24
N TYR A 140 -2.64 -17.12 -11.61
CA TYR A 140 -2.74 -18.58 -11.75
C TYR A 140 -2.54 -19.29 -10.39
N ALA A 141 -2.84 -20.59 -10.36
CA ALA A 141 -2.69 -21.46 -9.19
C ALA A 141 -1.26 -21.46 -8.58
N ASN A 142 -0.24 -21.35 -9.41
CA ASN A 142 1.16 -21.22 -8.98
C ASN A 142 1.53 -19.82 -8.49
N PHE A 143 0.55 -18.93 -8.31
CA PHE A 143 0.71 -17.52 -7.93
C PHE A 143 1.40 -16.64 -8.99
N GLU A 144 1.71 -17.16 -10.16
CA GLU A 144 2.11 -16.31 -11.29
C GLU A 144 0.99 -15.35 -11.66
N THR A 145 1.37 -14.12 -11.92
CA THR A 145 0.42 -13.04 -12.21
C THR A 145 0.74 -12.45 -13.57
N VAL A 146 -0.25 -12.41 -14.45
CA VAL A 146 -0.18 -11.75 -15.74
C VAL A 146 -1.10 -10.54 -15.72
N THR A 147 -0.58 -9.39 -16.13
CA THR A 147 -1.33 -8.14 -16.19
C THR A 147 -1.26 -7.58 -17.61
N GLN A 148 -2.42 -7.27 -18.16
CA GLN A 148 -2.57 -6.59 -19.44
C GLN A 148 -3.26 -5.25 -19.23
N GLN A 149 -2.76 -4.22 -19.91
CA GLN A 149 -3.30 -2.88 -19.83
C GLN A 149 -3.55 -2.33 -21.23
N ALA A 150 -4.71 -1.74 -21.42
CA ALA A 150 -5.09 -1.10 -22.70
C ALA A 150 -5.56 0.33 -22.45
N LYS A 151 -5.16 1.23 -23.37
CA LYS A 151 -5.75 2.57 -23.47
C LYS A 151 -6.98 2.47 -24.35
N ILE A 152 -8.04 3.13 -23.94
CA ILE A 152 -9.32 3.20 -24.64
C ILE A 152 -9.78 4.67 -24.75
N PRO A 153 -10.74 5.00 -25.61
CA PRO A 153 -11.41 6.29 -25.56
C PRO A 153 -12.05 6.52 -24.20
N TYR A 154 -12.12 7.75 -23.73
CA TYR A 154 -12.77 8.08 -22.45
C TYR A 154 -14.22 7.60 -22.44
N THR A 155 -14.54 6.70 -21.52
CA THR A 155 -15.86 6.09 -21.41
C THR A 155 -16.22 5.73 -19.97
N SER A 156 -17.53 5.56 -19.75
CA SER A 156 -18.08 4.88 -18.57
C SER A 156 -19.09 3.78 -18.97
N LEU A 157 -19.10 3.42 -20.26
CA LEU A 157 -19.98 2.39 -20.79
C LEU A 157 -19.34 1.00 -20.67
N ASP A 158 -20.10 0.04 -20.17
CA ASP A 158 -19.69 -1.34 -20.04
C ASP A 158 -19.45 -2.04 -21.39
N THR A 159 -20.15 -1.61 -22.43
CA THR A 159 -19.95 -2.12 -23.81
C THR A 159 -18.62 -1.71 -24.44
N THR A 160 -17.93 -0.72 -23.86
CA THR A 160 -16.62 -0.23 -24.34
C THR A 160 -15.49 -0.69 -23.44
N LEU A 161 -15.80 -1.05 -22.18
CA LEU A 161 -14.86 -1.55 -21.20
C LEU A 161 -14.64 -3.06 -21.38
#